data_40a70c658b318a9071929a76e427e02a
#
_entry.id   40a70c658b318a9071929a76e427e02a
#
_cell.length_a   1.000
_cell.length_b   1.000
_cell.length_c   1.000
_cell.angle_alpha   90.00
_cell.angle_beta   90.00
_cell.angle_gamma   90.00
#
_symmetry.space_group_name_H-M   'P 1'
#
loop_
_entity.id
_entity.type
_entity.pdbx_description
1 polymer ?
#
loop_
_entity_poly.entity_id
_entity_poly.type
_entity_poly.pdbx_seq_one_letter_code
_entity_poly.pdbx_strand_id
1 'polypeptide(L)'
;MADVVAAQYEKWIYPQPIMDLAEYCGKGMTDGVAPHYLHPLFWPDGEYERREGKINILVAGCGANAAARYAYQHPNAQVTGIDLSEASLNHERYLQEKHQLDNLSLRQLRIEEVSSLGQQFDFIDSVGVLHHLPNPEEGLRQLKTVLKPNGVMGLMLYGLYGRVGVYMLQEFFHRLYLQQTEGDVAVVKETLTQLPKAQLDRLRFTELSYDAGL
;
A
#
# COMPACT_ATOMS: atom_id res chain seq x y z
N MET A 1 -11.99 -12.51 -17.35
CA MET A 1 -12.08 -13.08 -15.99
C MET A 1 -12.10 -11.90 -15.04
N ALA A 2 -13.00 -11.89 -14.05
CA ALA A 2 -12.96 -10.85 -13.02
C ALA A 2 -11.61 -10.91 -12.29
N ASP A 3 -11.02 -9.74 -12.02
CA ASP A 3 -9.77 -9.65 -11.27
C ASP A 3 -10.06 -10.02 -9.81
N VAL A 4 -9.57 -11.18 -9.39
CA VAL A 4 -9.83 -11.72 -8.04
C VAL A 4 -9.28 -10.78 -6.97
N VAL A 5 -8.15 -10.13 -7.24
CA VAL A 5 -7.51 -9.17 -6.34
C VAL A 5 -8.38 -7.92 -6.19
N ALA A 6 -8.86 -7.37 -7.32
CA ALA A 6 -9.77 -6.22 -7.28
C ALA A 6 -11.06 -6.54 -6.50
N ALA A 7 -11.68 -7.71 -6.75
CA ALA A 7 -12.89 -8.14 -6.04
C ALA A 7 -12.67 -8.31 -4.54
N GLN A 8 -11.48 -8.76 -4.14
CA GLN A 8 -11.12 -8.89 -2.72
C GLN A 8 -11.05 -7.53 -2.04
N TYR A 9 -10.34 -6.56 -2.64
CA TYR A 9 -10.17 -5.22 -2.05
C TYR A 9 -11.43 -4.35 -2.13
N GLU A 10 -12.33 -4.60 -3.09
CA GLU A 10 -13.67 -4.00 -3.07
C GLU A 10 -14.49 -4.47 -1.87
N LYS A 11 -14.37 -5.74 -1.48
CA LYS A 11 -15.10 -6.31 -0.33
C LYS A 11 -14.42 -6.01 1.01
N TRP A 12 -13.10 -6.02 1.03
CA TRP A 12 -12.26 -5.89 2.22
C TRP A 12 -11.28 -4.74 2.04
N ILE A 13 -11.75 -3.51 2.35
CA ILE A 13 -10.92 -2.31 2.23
C ILE A 13 -9.69 -2.44 3.12
N TYR A 14 -8.51 -2.28 2.54
CA TYR A 14 -7.24 -2.32 3.24
C TYR A 14 -6.31 -1.17 2.77
N PRO A 15 -5.53 -0.58 3.67
CA PRO A 15 -5.58 -0.70 5.12
C PRO A 15 -6.91 -0.21 5.70
N GLN A 16 -7.15 -0.47 7.02
CA GLN A 16 -8.36 0.04 7.68
C GLN A 16 -8.48 1.55 7.47
N PRO A 17 -9.66 2.03 7.04
CA PRO A 17 -9.87 3.43 6.78
C PRO A 17 -9.58 4.31 8.01
N ILE A 18 -8.72 5.30 7.85
CA ILE A 18 -8.47 6.30 8.89
C ILE A 18 -9.42 7.47 8.71
N MET A 19 -9.91 8.03 9.80
CA MET A 19 -10.93 9.08 9.73
C MET A 19 -10.33 10.49 9.77
N ASP A 20 -9.07 10.64 10.19
CA ASP A 20 -8.41 11.93 10.34
C ASP A 20 -6.90 11.82 10.17
N LEU A 21 -6.36 12.55 9.18
CA LEU A 21 -4.94 12.56 8.86
C LEU A 21 -4.12 13.28 9.94
N ALA A 22 -4.64 14.35 10.54
CA ALA A 22 -3.92 15.09 11.55
C ALA A 22 -3.71 14.24 12.82
N GLU A 23 -4.78 13.52 13.22
CA GLU A 23 -4.69 12.58 14.35
C GLU A 23 -3.74 11.43 14.05
N TYR A 24 -3.82 10.85 12.85
CA TYR A 24 -3.01 9.70 12.46
C TYR A 24 -1.53 10.07 12.36
N CYS A 25 -1.19 11.12 11.61
CA CYS A 25 0.19 11.56 11.42
C CYS A 25 0.79 12.16 12.72
N GLY A 26 -0.05 12.80 13.56
CA GLY A 26 0.37 13.35 14.86
C GLY A 26 0.83 12.30 15.87
N LYS A 27 0.43 11.04 15.70
CA LYS A 27 0.89 9.90 16.52
C LYS A 27 2.30 9.40 16.16
N GLY A 28 3.01 10.10 15.26
CA GLY A 28 4.34 9.71 14.80
C GLY A 28 4.36 8.48 13.88
N MET A 29 3.20 8.09 13.38
CA MET A 29 3.10 7.04 12.39
C MET A 29 3.54 7.58 11.03
N THR A 30 4.81 7.38 10.74
CA THR A 30 5.43 7.78 9.47
C THR A 30 5.59 6.55 8.61
N ASP A 31 5.31 6.69 7.34
CA ASP A 31 5.64 5.66 6.37
C ASP A 31 7.16 5.50 6.33
N GLY A 32 7.64 4.26 6.50
CA GLY A 32 9.07 3.97 6.69
C GLY A 32 9.99 4.36 5.54
N VAL A 33 9.44 4.83 4.41
CA VAL A 33 10.18 5.21 3.20
C VAL A 33 9.74 6.60 2.71
N ALA A 34 9.47 7.51 3.64
CA ALA A 34 8.97 8.83 3.27
C ALA A 34 10.10 9.77 2.78
N PRO A 35 9.95 10.43 1.62
CA PRO A 35 10.97 11.31 1.06
C PRO A 35 11.46 12.40 2.01
N HIS A 36 10.58 12.97 2.82
CA HIS A 36 10.95 14.05 3.74
C HIS A 36 11.94 13.65 4.85
N TYR A 37 12.07 12.36 5.15
CA TYR A 37 13.09 11.86 6.09
C TYR A 37 14.31 11.32 5.36
N LEU A 38 14.11 10.71 4.21
CA LEU A 38 15.14 9.94 3.51
C LEU A 38 15.74 10.69 2.31
N HIS A 39 15.31 11.95 2.07
CA HIS A 39 15.84 12.72 0.94
C HIS A 39 17.37 12.85 0.92
N PRO A 40 18.10 12.93 2.05
CA PRO A 40 19.56 13.00 1.98
C PRO A 40 20.18 11.68 1.47
N LEU A 41 19.48 10.56 1.66
CA LEU A 41 19.89 9.25 1.13
C LEU A 41 19.49 9.11 -0.35
N PHE A 42 18.32 9.61 -0.72
CA PHE A 42 17.78 9.48 -2.07
C PHE A 42 18.44 10.47 -3.04
N TRP A 43 18.68 11.69 -2.58
CA TRP A 43 19.27 12.78 -3.37
C TRP A 43 20.39 13.45 -2.58
N PRO A 44 21.55 12.78 -2.45
CA PRO A 44 22.65 13.25 -1.60
C PRO A 44 23.31 14.55 -2.07
N ASP A 45 23.00 14.96 -3.30
CA ASP A 45 23.45 16.23 -3.88
C ASP A 45 22.59 17.44 -3.46
N GLY A 46 21.57 17.24 -2.59
CA GLY A 46 20.69 18.28 -2.09
C GLY A 46 19.62 18.72 -3.11
N GLU A 47 19.28 17.88 -4.08
CA GLU A 47 18.25 18.23 -5.08
C GLU A 47 16.87 18.47 -4.43
N TYR A 48 16.50 17.69 -3.42
CA TYR A 48 15.22 17.82 -2.75
C TYR A 48 15.07 19.18 -2.07
N GLU A 49 16.09 19.64 -1.36
CA GLU A 49 16.11 20.94 -0.68
C GLU A 49 16.11 22.09 -1.66
N ARG A 50 16.93 22.01 -2.74
CA ARG A 50 16.93 23.02 -3.80
C ARG A 50 15.57 23.18 -4.47
N ARG A 51 14.80 22.10 -4.55
CA ARG A 51 13.43 22.09 -5.10
C ARG A 51 12.38 22.41 -4.04
N GLU A 52 12.76 22.68 -2.80
CA GLU A 52 11.82 22.93 -1.69
C GLU A 52 10.76 21.82 -1.53
N GLY A 53 11.13 20.58 -1.81
CA GLY A 53 10.21 19.44 -1.79
C GLY A 53 9.19 19.42 -2.95
N LYS A 54 9.35 20.25 -3.97
CA LYS A 54 8.49 20.24 -5.18
C LYS A 54 8.84 19.06 -6.07
N ILE A 55 8.36 17.89 -5.70
CA ILE A 55 8.55 16.61 -6.38
C ILE A 55 7.21 16.01 -6.81
N ASN A 56 7.25 15.14 -7.81
CA ASN A 56 6.10 14.32 -8.21
C ASN A 56 6.19 12.96 -7.52
N ILE A 57 5.17 12.59 -6.78
CA ILE A 57 5.07 11.32 -6.06
C ILE A 57 3.96 10.48 -6.69
N LEU A 58 4.25 9.23 -6.99
CA LEU A 58 3.26 8.20 -7.32
C LEU A 58 3.11 7.24 -6.14
N VAL A 59 1.88 7.02 -5.70
CA VAL A 59 1.53 5.97 -4.74
C VAL A 59 0.77 4.89 -5.52
N ALA A 60 1.47 3.82 -5.86
CA ALA A 60 0.96 2.74 -6.71
C ALA A 60 0.40 1.61 -5.86
N GLY A 61 -0.92 1.45 -5.86
CA GLY A 61 -1.69 0.66 -4.92
C GLY A 61 -1.89 1.41 -3.61
N CYS A 62 -2.51 2.60 -3.70
CA CYS A 62 -2.58 3.52 -2.56
C CYS A 62 -3.53 3.06 -1.44
N GLY A 63 -4.38 2.05 -1.71
CA GLY A 63 -5.37 1.61 -0.74
C GLY A 63 -6.28 2.75 -0.32
N ALA A 64 -6.70 2.74 0.95
CA ALA A 64 -7.69 3.68 1.45
C ALA A 64 -7.11 4.98 2.06
N ASN A 65 -5.78 5.14 2.16
CA ASN A 65 -5.24 6.30 2.88
C ASN A 65 -3.81 6.71 2.52
N ALA A 66 -3.06 5.91 1.77
CA ALA A 66 -1.63 6.18 1.59
C ALA A 66 -1.37 7.43 0.75
N ALA A 67 -2.12 7.66 -0.34
CA ALA A 67 -1.92 8.82 -1.19
C ALA A 67 -2.31 10.13 -0.45
N ALA A 68 -3.42 10.12 0.30
CA ALA A 68 -3.82 11.27 1.11
C ALA A 68 -2.80 11.58 2.22
N ARG A 69 -2.21 10.54 2.85
CA ARG A 69 -1.12 10.75 3.83
C ARG A 69 0.10 11.40 3.20
N TYR A 70 0.54 10.92 2.04
CA TYR A 70 1.64 11.54 1.30
C TYR A 70 1.33 13.00 0.96
N ALA A 71 0.15 13.30 0.44
CA ALA A 71 -0.25 14.65 0.11
C ALA A 71 -0.29 15.57 1.35
N TYR A 72 -0.78 15.07 2.47
CA TYR A 72 -0.82 15.80 3.73
C TYR A 72 0.57 16.09 4.31
N GLN A 73 1.47 15.11 4.26
CA GLN A 73 2.84 15.24 4.78
C GLN A 73 3.79 16.02 3.86
N HIS A 74 3.46 16.11 2.56
CA HIS A 74 4.28 16.76 1.54
C HIS A 74 3.48 17.84 0.80
N PRO A 75 3.14 18.97 1.44
CA PRO A 75 2.26 19.98 0.86
C PRO A 75 2.83 20.63 -0.41
N ASN A 76 4.15 20.58 -0.61
CA ASN A 76 4.81 21.11 -1.80
C ASN A 76 4.91 20.09 -2.95
N ALA A 77 4.70 18.80 -2.68
CA ALA A 77 4.74 17.76 -3.70
C ALA A 77 3.41 17.66 -4.46
N GLN A 78 3.46 17.16 -5.70
CA GLN A 78 2.28 16.71 -6.43
C GLN A 78 2.15 15.20 -6.26
N VAL A 79 1.07 14.74 -5.67
CA VAL A 79 0.84 13.32 -5.37
C VAL A 79 -0.21 12.75 -6.31
N THR A 80 0.11 11.62 -6.93
CA THR A 80 -0.83 10.82 -7.71
C THR A 80 -1.01 9.47 -7.03
N GLY A 81 -2.23 9.15 -6.62
CA GLY A 81 -2.60 7.83 -6.09
C GLY A 81 -3.31 7.01 -7.16
N ILE A 82 -2.88 5.75 -7.34
CA ILE A 82 -3.59 4.78 -8.18
C ILE A 82 -3.94 3.53 -7.38
N ASP A 83 -5.13 3.00 -7.62
CA ASP A 83 -5.60 1.75 -7.03
C ASP A 83 -6.60 1.07 -7.96
N LEU A 84 -6.84 -0.24 -7.79
CA LEU A 84 -7.87 -0.99 -8.50
C LEU A 84 -9.24 -0.84 -7.83
N SER A 85 -9.27 -0.67 -6.50
CA SER A 85 -10.49 -0.60 -5.70
C SER A 85 -11.07 0.80 -5.71
N GLU A 86 -12.26 0.93 -6.27
CA GLU A 86 -13.01 2.18 -6.21
C GLU A 86 -13.46 2.50 -4.77
N ALA A 87 -13.73 1.48 -3.96
CA ALA A 87 -14.05 1.65 -2.55
C ALA A 87 -12.89 2.30 -1.77
N SER A 88 -11.66 1.85 -2.03
CA SER A 88 -10.44 2.46 -1.48
C SER A 88 -10.27 3.91 -1.93
N LEU A 89 -10.41 4.16 -3.23
CA LEU A 89 -10.29 5.51 -3.79
C LEU A 89 -11.37 6.47 -3.28
N ASN A 90 -12.57 5.98 -3.00
CA ASN A 90 -13.63 6.79 -2.41
C ASN A 90 -13.25 7.27 -0.99
N HIS A 91 -12.56 6.42 -0.22
CA HIS A 91 -12.06 6.85 1.08
C HIS A 91 -10.90 7.85 0.97
N GLU A 92 -10.00 7.65 0.00
CA GLU A 92 -8.96 8.64 -0.32
C GLU A 92 -9.56 10.01 -0.69
N ARG A 93 -10.65 10.05 -1.50
CA ARG A 93 -11.38 11.28 -1.83
C ARG A 93 -12.02 11.93 -0.59
N TYR A 94 -12.60 11.14 0.30
CA TYR A 94 -13.10 11.66 1.58
C TYR A 94 -12.00 12.36 2.38
N LEU A 95 -10.80 11.75 2.48
CA LEU A 95 -9.66 12.37 3.16
C LEU A 95 -9.17 13.62 2.41
N GLN A 96 -9.13 13.58 1.08
CA GLN A 96 -8.77 14.71 0.23
C GLN A 96 -9.68 15.91 0.50
N GLU A 97 -10.99 15.73 0.47
CA GLU A 97 -11.98 16.78 0.73
C GLU A 97 -11.87 17.30 2.16
N LYS A 98 -11.82 16.40 3.14
CA LYS A 98 -11.76 16.76 4.56
C LYS A 98 -10.54 17.61 4.91
N HIS A 99 -9.38 17.32 4.33
CA HIS A 99 -8.12 17.98 4.63
C HIS A 99 -7.69 18.99 3.55
N GLN A 100 -8.54 19.24 2.54
CA GLN A 100 -8.29 20.20 1.45
C GLN A 100 -6.95 19.96 0.73
N LEU A 101 -6.72 18.70 0.30
CA LEU A 101 -5.47 18.30 -0.33
C LEU A 101 -5.50 18.61 -1.83
N ASP A 102 -5.25 19.87 -2.20
CA ASP A 102 -5.26 20.34 -3.59
C ASP A 102 -4.11 19.74 -4.42
N ASN A 103 -3.10 19.20 -3.74
CA ASN A 103 -1.93 18.56 -4.34
C ASN A 103 -2.09 17.05 -4.59
N LEU A 104 -3.31 16.49 -4.41
CA LEU A 104 -3.61 15.07 -4.61
C LEU A 104 -4.45 14.86 -5.87
N SER A 105 -4.05 13.89 -6.70
CA SER A 105 -4.82 13.36 -7.82
C SER A 105 -5.02 11.86 -7.67
N LEU A 106 -6.25 11.37 -7.87
CA LEU A 106 -6.61 9.96 -7.70
C LEU A 106 -7.12 9.36 -9.00
N ARG A 107 -6.66 8.15 -9.34
CA ARG A 107 -7.08 7.43 -10.55
C ARG A 107 -7.32 5.95 -10.24
N GLN A 108 -8.44 5.42 -10.71
CA GLN A 108 -8.62 3.98 -10.77
C GLN A 108 -7.82 3.46 -11.97
N LEU A 109 -6.72 2.77 -11.69
CA LEU A 109 -5.77 2.36 -12.71
C LEU A 109 -4.96 1.15 -12.26
N ARG A 110 -4.71 0.24 -13.18
CA ARG A 110 -3.78 -0.88 -12.99
C ARG A 110 -2.33 -0.40 -13.06
N ILE A 111 -1.44 -1.02 -12.30
CA ILE A 111 0.00 -0.73 -12.38
C ILE A 111 0.54 -1.00 -13.79
N GLU A 112 0.04 -2.03 -14.45
CA GLU A 112 0.42 -2.39 -15.82
C GLU A 112 0.09 -1.30 -16.85
N GLU A 113 -0.83 -0.39 -16.52
CA GLU A 113 -1.29 0.71 -17.38
C GLU A 113 -0.74 2.08 -16.95
N VAL A 114 0.19 2.11 -15.99
CA VAL A 114 0.69 3.34 -15.35
C VAL A 114 1.27 4.35 -16.34
N SER A 115 1.80 3.90 -17.47
CA SER A 115 2.30 4.77 -18.55
C SER A 115 1.23 5.69 -19.14
N SER A 116 -0.06 5.31 -19.03
CA SER A 116 -1.19 6.15 -19.49
C SER A 116 -1.37 7.43 -18.67
N LEU A 117 -0.73 7.57 -17.52
CA LEU A 117 -0.71 8.81 -16.74
C LEU A 117 0.01 9.96 -17.50
N GLY A 118 0.89 9.63 -18.46
CA GLY A 118 1.58 10.61 -19.28
C GLY A 118 2.55 11.52 -18.52
N GLN A 119 2.98 11.14 -17.32
CA GLN A 119 3.91 11.90 -16.48
C GLN A 119 4.98 11.02 -15.87
N GLN A 120 6.05 11.64 -15.40
CA GLN A 120 7.15 10.96 -14.71
C GLN A 120 7.25 11.43 -13.24
N PHE A 121 7.71 10.53 -12.39
CA PHE A 121 7.75 10.73 -10.95
C PHE A 121 9.18 10.76 -10.42
N ASP A 122 9.41 11.61 -9.44
CA ASP A 122 10.67 11.68 -8.69
C ASP A 122 10.71 10.56 -7.63
N PHE A 123 9.56 10.22 -7.07
CA PHE A 123 9.41 9.16 -6.09
C PHE A 123 8.20 8.28 -6.40
N ILE A 124 8.37 6.97 -6.33
CA ILE A 124 7.27 6.00 -6.46
C ILE A 124 7.22 5.14 -5.20
N ASP A 125 6.07 5.13 -4.52
CA ASP A 125 5.79 4.23 -3.41
C ASP A 125 4.91 3.08 -3.89
N SER A 126 5.31 1.83 -3.58
CA SER A 126 4.51 0.64 -3.82
C SER A 126 4.75 -0.39 -2.72
N VAL A 127 4.06 -0.18 -1.61
CA VAL A 127 4.20 -0.95 -0.37
C VAL A 127 3.08 -1.98 -0.25
N GLY A 128 3.44 -3.27 -0.24
CA GLY A 128 2.47 -4.35 -0.07
C GLY A 128 1.61 -4.66 -1.30
N VAL A 129 2.06 -4.30 -2.51
CA VAL A 129 1.23 -4.35 -3.73
C VAL A 129 1.75 -5.31 -4.77
N LEU A 130 3.00 -5.18 -5.22
CA LEU A 130 3.52 -5.90 -6.38
C LEU A 130 3.41 -7.42 -6.28
N HIS A 131 3.51 -7.97 -5.08
CA HIS A 131 3.39 -9.43 -4.87
C HIS A 131 1.96 -9.96 -5.04
N HIS A 132 0.96 -9.09 -5.20
CA HIS A 132 -0.41 -9.48 -5.55
C HIS A 132 -0.67 -9.48 -7.07
N LEU A 133 0.24 -8.93 -7.87
CA LEU A 133 0.10 -8.93 -9.32
C LEU A 133 0.32 -10.34 -9.88
N PRO A 134 -0.36 -10.71 -10.97
CA PRO A 134 -0.08 -11.97 -11.68
C PRO A 134 1.38 -12.09 -12.15
N ASN A 135 2.00 -10.96 -12.48
CA ASN A 135 3.41 -10.86 -12.84
C ASN A 135 4.06 -9.66 -12.12
N PRO A 136 4.64 -9.86 -10.92
CA PRO A 136 5.28 -8.79 -10.14
C PRO A 136 6.43 -8.09 -10.89
N GLU A 137 7.19 -8.85 -11.70
CA GLU A 137 8.32 -8.29 -12.46
C GLU A 137 7.83 -7.35 -13.55
N GLU A 138 6.72 -7.68 -14.20
CA GLU A 138 6.10 -6.78 -15.18
C GLU A 138 5.59 -5.51 -14.51
N GLY A 139 4.90 -5.63 -13.36
CA GLY A 139 4.48 -4.47 -12.58
C GLY A 139 5.66 -3.54 -12.24
N LEU A 140 6.76 -4.10 -11.77
CA LEU A 140 7.98 -3.33 -11.48
C LEU A 140 8.55 -2.67 -12.75
N ARG A 141 8.54 -3.37 -13.87
CA ARG A 141 9.02 -2.84 -15.16
C ARG A 141 8.15 -1.66 -15.60
N GLN A 142 6.84 -1.74 -15.46
CA GLN A 142 5.92 -0.66 -15.78
C GLN A 142 6.15 0.57 -14.88
N LEU A 143 6.28 0.38 -13.56
CA LEU A 143 6.63 1.48 -12.66
C LEU A 143 7.94 2.17 -13.04
N LYS A 144 8.95 1.39 -13.47
CA LYS A 144 10.22 1.95 -13.94
C LYS A 144 10.07 2.85 -15.17
N THR A 145 9.09 2.61 -16.07
CA THR A 145 8.89 3.45 -17.26
C THR A 145 8.46 4.87 -16.92
N VAL A 146 7.82 5.07 -15.78
CA VAL A 146 7.33 6.37 -15.30
C VAL A 146 8.22 6.97 -14.20
N LEU A 147 9.32 6.32 -13.86
CA LEU A 147 10.31 6.85 -12.94
C LEU A 147 11.27 7.78 -13.68
N LYS A 148 11.55 8.96 -13.14
CA LYS A 148 12.59 9.85 -13.67
C LYS A 148 13.98 9.22 -13.57
N PRO A 149 14.99 9.67 -14.38
CA PRO A 149 16.35 9.12 -14.31
C PRO A 149 16.98 9.15 -12.92
N ASN A 150 16.72 10.19 -12.14
CA ASN A 150 17.21 10.36 -10.76
C ASN A 150 16.12 10.05 -9.73
N GLY A 151 15.05 9.38 -10.16
CA GLY A 151 13.94 9.01 -9.27
C GLY A 151 14.26 7.80 -8.40
N VAL A 152 13.50 7.66 -7.32
CA VAL A 152 13.64 6.59 -6.33
C VAL A 152 12.34 5.84 -6.16
N MET A 153 12.40 4.53 -5.92
CA MET A 153 11.26 3.71 -5.55
C MET A 153 11.37 3.22 -4.11
N GLY A 154 10.31 3.41 -3.34
CA GLY A 154 10.06 2.72 -2.08
C GLY A 154 9.23 1.47 -2.34
N LEU A 155 9.78 0.29 -2.10
CA LEU A 155 9.12 -0.98 -2.34
C LEU A 155 9.09 -1.83 -1.08
N MET A 156 7.92 -2.43 -0.78
CA MET A 156 7.81 -3.49 0.21
C MET A 156 7.15 -4.71 -0.42
N LEU A 157 7.79 -5.85 -0.29
CA LEU A 157 7.31 -7.15 -0.76
C LEU A 157 7.30 -8.14 0.38
N TYR A 158 6.39 -9.10 0.30
CA TYR A 158 6.39 -10.19 1.27
C TYR A 158 7.56 -11.15 1.00
N GLY A 159 8.38 -11.34 2.03
CA GLY A 159 9.47 -12.30 1.98
C GLY A 159 8.98 -13.74 2.16
N LEU A 160 9.34 -14.63 1.24
CA LEU A 160 8.94 -16.05 1.28
C LEU A 160 9.22 -16.69 2.64
N TYR A 161 10.43 -16.55 3.13
CA TYR A 161 10.83 -17.15 4.41
C TYR A 161 10.25 -16.45 5.64
N GLY A 162 9.96 -15.14 5.53
CA GLY A 162 9.35 -14.37 6.60
C GLY A 162 7.87 -14.72 6.84
N ARG A 163 7.21 -15.33 5.86
CA ARG A 163 5.78 -15.67 5.90
C ARG A 163 5.48 -17.18 5.91
N VAL A 164 6.47 -18.02 6.19
CA VAL A 164 6.26 -19.48 6.22
C VAL A 164 5.09 -19.87 7.12
N GLY A 165 4.99 -19.28 8.32
CA GLY A 165 3.88 -19.54 9.23
C GLY A 165 2.51 -19.15 8.68
N VAL A 166 2.43 -18.03 7.96
CA VAL A 166 1.21 -17.59 7.28
C VAL A 166 0.81 -18.60 6.20
N TYR A 167 1.74 -19.00 5.35
CA TYR A 167 1.46 -19.97 4.28
C TYR A 167 1.05 -21.34 4.83
N MET A 168 1.66 -21.78 5.95
CA MET A 168 1.25 -23.02 6.63
C MET A 168 -0.18 -22.93 7.14
N LEU A 169 -0.59 -21.81 7.72
CA LEU A 169 -1.95 -21.60 8.19
C LEU A 169 -2.95 -21.50 7.04
N GLN A 170 -2.60 -20.78 5.98
CA GLN A 170 -3.41 -20.72 4.77
C GLN A 170 -3.66 -22.11 4.19
N GLU A 171 -2.60 -22.91 4.04
CA GLU A 171 -2.72 -24.30 3.55
C GLU A 171 -3.57 -25.16 4.50
N PHE A 172 -3.40 -25.02 5.82
CA PHE A 172 -4.20 -25.73 6.80
C PHE A 172 -5.69 -25.41 6.67
N PHE A 173 -6.07 -24.14 6.64
CA PHE A 173 -7.47 -23.73 6.50
C PHE A 173 -8.04 -24.08 5.11
N HIS A 174 -7.22 -24.01 4.07
CA HIS A 174 -7.63 -24.44 2.73
C HIS A 174 -7.96 -25.93 2.70
N ARG A 175 -7.19 -26.79 3.38
CA ARG A 175 -7.49 -28.23 3.52
C ARG A 175 -8.77 -28.51 4.30
N LEU A 176 -9.23 -27.58 5.13
CA LEU A 176 -10.53 -27.64 5.80
C LEU A 176 -11.68 -27.10 4.93
N TYR A 177 -11.40 -26.83 3.65
CA TYR A 177 -12.36 -26.27 2.68
C TYR A 177 -12.95 -24.91 3.08
N LEU A 178 -12.29 -24.15 3.96
CA LEU A 178 -12.70 -22.79 4.27
C LEU A 178 -12.43 -21.87 3.07
N GLN A 179 -13.36 -20.97 2.83
CA GLN A 179 -13.37 -20.04 1.71
C GLN A 179 -13.27 -18.59 2.22
N GLN A 180 -13.12 -17.63 1.31
CA GLN A 180 -13.14 -16.20 1.65
C GLN A 180 -14.57 -15.69 1.86
N THR A 181 -15.40 -16.42 2.63
CA THR A 181 -16.70 -15.96 3.10
C THR A 181 -16.57 -15.29 4.47
N GLU A 182 -17.51 -14.42 4.83
CA GLU A 182 -17.50 -13.76 6.14
C GLU A 182 -17.54 -14.78 7.29
N GLY A 183 -18.33 -15.84 7.13
CA GLY A 183 -18.43 -16.91 8.11
C GLY A 183 -17.12 -17.67 8.28
N ASP A 184 -16.50 -18.07 7.19
CA ASP A 184 -15.22 -18.81 7.24
C ASP A 184 -14.09 -17.95 7.77
N VAL A 185 -14.03 -16.66 7.38
CA VAL A 185 -13.06 -15.70 7.92
C VAL A 185 -13.26 -15.51 9.42
N ALA A 186 -14.51 -15.48 9.91
CA ALA A 186 -14.78 -15.42 11.35
C ALA A 186 -14.28 -16.67 12.09
N VAL A 187 -14.50 -17.87 11.53
CA VAL A 187 -13.97 -19.13 12.08
C VAL A 187 -12.45 -19.12 12.14
N VAL A 188 -11.79 -18.66 11.07
CA VAL A 188 -10.32 -18.54 11.05
C VAL A 188 -9.84 -17.58 12.14
N LYS A 189 -10.41 -16.39 12.24
CA LYS A 189 -10.05 -15.39 13.25
C LYS A 189 -10.24 -15.95 14.67
N GLU A 190 -11.37 -16.57 14.96
CA GLU A 190 -11.64 -17.18 16.26
C GLU A 190 -10.62 -18.28 16.58
N THR A 191 -10.33 -19.17 15.61
CA THR A 191 -9.35 -20.23 15.77
C THR A 191 -7.97 -19.67 16.12
N LEU A 192 -7.54 -18.62 15.42
CA LEU A 192 -6.24 -17.98 15.66
C LEU A 192 -6.17 -17.35 17.07
N THR A 193 -7.26 -16.79 17.59
CA THR A 193 -7.28 -16.25 18.96
C THR A 193 -7.13 -17.32 20.03
N GLN A 194 -7.45 -18.58 19.75
CA GLN A 194 -7.31 -19.71 20.67
C GLN A 194 -5.88 -20.30 20.64
N LEU A 195 -5.03 -19.94 19.67
CA LEU A 195 -3.66 -20.41 19.63
C LEU A 195 -2.83 -19.78 20.75
N PRO A 196 -1.99 -20.56 21.44
CA PRO A 196 -1.06 -20.01 22.42
C PRO A 196 -0.14 -18.95 21.77
N LYS A 197 0.05 -17.81 22.44
CA LYS A 197 0.88 -16.72 21.94
C LYS A 197 2.28 -17.21 21.49
N ALA A 198 2.89 -18.15 22.23
CA ALA A 198 4.16 -18.75 21.87
C ALA A 198 4.14 -19.50 20.53
N GLN A 199 2.99 -20.02 20.09
CA GLN A 199 2.86 -20.64 18.77
C GLN A 199 2.72 -19.58 17.67
N LEU A 200 1.94 -18.53 17.89
CA LEU A 200 1.83 -17.39 16.98
C LEU A 200 3.19 -16.71 16.78
N ASP A 201 3.95 -16.49 17.86
CA ASP A 201 5.29 -15.92 17.81
C ASP A 201 6.27 -16.82 17.01
N ARG A 202 6.18 -18.15 17.17
CA ARG A 202 6.99 -19.11 16.39
C ARG A 202 6.64 -19.12 14.91
N LEU A 203 5.37 -18.93 14.57
CA LEU A 203 4.90 -18.82 13.21
C LEU A 203 5.23 -17.44 12.60
N ARG A 204 5.81 -16.54 13.39
CA ARG A 204 6.03 -15.11 13.05
C ARG A 204 4.75 -14.45 12.54
N PHE A 205 3.63 -14.82 13.16
CA PHE A 205 2.34 -14.23 12.87
C PHE A 205 2.26 -12.91 13.62
N THR A 206 2.51 -11.80 12.93
CA THR A 206 2.40 -10.45 13.50
C THR A 206 1.00 -9.88 13.23
N GLU A 207 0.61 -8.85 13.97
CA GLU A 207 -0.67 -8.14 13.75
C GLU A 207 -0.85 -7.68 12.29
N LEU A 208 0.25 -7.33 11.61
CA LEU A 208 0.27 -7.00 10.18
C LEU A 208 -0.20 -8.15 9.28
N SER A 209 -0.11 -9.40 9.74
CA SER A 209 -0.56 -10.57 8.98
C SER A 209 -2.07 -10.80 9.08
N TYR A 210 -2.73 -10.25 10.09
CA TYR A 210 -4.18 -10.33 10.26
C TYR A 210 -4.95 -9.51 9.23
N ASP A 211 -4.37 -8.39 8.80
CA ASP A 211 -5.04 -7.45 7.90
C ASP A 211 -4.80 -7.79 6.42
N ALA A 212 -3.86 -8.68 6.14
CA ALA A 212 -3.46 -9.02 4.76
C ALA A 212 -4.32 -10.11 4.11
N GLY A 213 -5.61 -10.16 4.40
CA GLY A 213 -6.58 -11.05 3.75
C GLY A 213 -6.13 -12.52 3.67
N LEU A 214 -6.64 -13.35 4.54
CA LEU A 214 -6.64 -14.80 4.36
C LEU A 214 -7.58 -15.18 3.23
#